data_9e00db2cfee8f8f768163463b9fdf1e0
#
_entry.id   9e00db2cfee8f8f768163463b9fdf1e0
#
_cell.length_a   1.000
_cell.length_b   1.000
_cell.length_c   1.000
_cell.angle_alpha   90.00
_cell.angle_beta   90.00
_cell.angle_gamma   90.00
#
_symmetry.space_group_name_H-M   'P 1'
#
loop_
_entity.id
_entity.type
_entity.pdbx_description
1 polymer ?
#
loop_
_entity_poly.entity_id
_entity_poly.type
_entity_poly.pdbx_seq_one_letter_code
_entity_poly.pdbx_strand_id
1 'polypeptide(L)'
;MGHLCQYLIKPKDEILVVNVVREKDSIQHLEEKIRGFEQYFLDSQYNCSIDSFNIEINENDEFSVFMDDYLLNKDPKLIYVTNSRAYIVANYLKSRGLDHIKLVGNGYHTKNIEFLKDGIIDFLICQKPLEQGYKAFLALYEFFIAKRKVVKLQYMPIDIVTRENFQYYEN
;
A
#
# COMPACT_ATOMS: atom_id res chain seq x y z
N MET A 1 5.87 4.93 5.91
CA MET A 1 6.02 4.37 4.55
C MET A 1 7.23 4.96 3.83
N GLY A 2 7.30 6.24 3.58
CA GLY A 2 8.40 6.87 2.83
C GLY A 2 9.80 6.49 3.34
N HIS A 3 10.00 6.45 4.66
CA HIS A 3 11.28 6.04 5.25
C HIS A 3 11.71 4.60 4.86
N LEU A 4 10.78 3.68 4.72
CA LEU A 4 11.10 2.31 4.26
C LEU A 4 11.39 2.28 2.76
N CYS A 5 10.59 3.00 1.98
CA CYS A 5 10.75 3.05 0.53
C CYS A 5 12.09 3.66 0.09
N GLN A 6 12.64 4.62 0.86
CA GLN A 6 13.92 5.24 0.52
C GLN A 6 15.10 4.24 0.42
N TYR A 7 15.02 3.08 1.08
CA TYR A 7 16.06 2.03 0.98
C TYR A 7 15.96 1.20 -0.30
N LEU A 8 14.86 1.31 -1.04
CA LEU A 8 14.64 0.61 -2.31
C LEU A 8 15.02 1.45 -3.53
N ILE A 9 15.26 2.75 -3.35
CA ILE A 9 15.45 3.71 -4.43
C ILE A 9 16.70 4.57 -4.20
N LYS A 10 17.08 5.31 -5.22
CA LYS A 10 18.18 6.29 -5.19
C LYS A 10 17.61 7.72 -5.25
N PRO A 11 18.41 8.74 -4.84
CA PRO A 11 18.05 10.13 -5.08
C PRO A 11 17.76 10.39 -6.56
N LYS A 12 16.68 11.15 -6.84
CA LYS A 12 16.16 11.50 -8.17
C LYS A 12 15.44 10.37 -8.92
N ASP A 13 15.26 9.21 -8.31
CA ASP A 13 14.42 8.16 -8.92
C ASP A 13 12.97 8.64 -9.04
N GLU A 14 12.26 8.12 -10.03
CA GLU A 14 10.83 8.32 -10.21
C GLU A 14 10.05 7.31 -9.37
N ILE A 15 9.00 7.78 -8.72
CA ILE A 15 8.09 6.99 -7.89
C ILE A 15 6.68 7.13 -8.43
N LEU A 16 5.99 6.02 -8.60
CA LEU A 16 4.57 5.99 -8.93
C LEU A 16 3.77 5.57 -7.69
N VAL A 17 2.81 6.38 -7.30
CA VAL A 17 1.84 6.04 -6.25
C VAL A 17 0.50 5.72 -6.88
N VAL A 18 -0.04 4.54 -6.59
CA VAL A 18 -1.27 4.05 -7.21
C VAL A 18 -2.32 3.73 -6.16
N ASN A 19 -3.51 4.30 -6.34
CA ASN A 19 -4.73 3.84 -5.72
C ASN A 19 -5.51 3.00 -6.73
N VAL A 20 -5.57 1.70 -6.54
CA VAL A 20 -6.38 0.82 -7.38
C VAL A 20 -7.79 0.77 -6.80
N VAL A 21 -8.74 1.50 -7.40
CA VAL A 21 -10.08 1.71 -6.86
C VAL A 21 -11.16 1.02 -7.69
N ARG A 22 -12.35 0.89 -7.11
CA ARG A 22 -13.59 0.54 -7.79
C ARG A 22 -14.58 1.69 -7.59
N GLU A 23 -15.55 1.82 -8.46
CA GLU A 23 -16.55 2.91 -8.50
C GLU A 23 -17.13 3.31 -7.13
N LYS A 24 -17.27 2.34 -6.20
CA LYS A 24 -17.87 2.57 -4.87
C LYS A 24 -16.88 2.76 -3.73
N ASP A 25 -15.59 2.78 -4.01
CA ASP A 25 -14.58 2.89 -2.95
C ASP A 25 -14.49 4.32 -2.41
N SER A 26 -14.40 4.45 -1.09
CA SER A 26 -14.04 5.73 -0.47
C SER A 26 -12.53 5.97 -0.62
N ILE A 27 -12.15 7.08 -1.24
CA ILE A 27 -10.75 7.43 -1.54
C ILE A 27 -10.11 8.36 -0.50
N GLN A 28 -10.90 9.01 0.36
CA GLN A 28 -10.38 10.03 1.29
C GLN A 28 -9.21 9.55 2.15
N HIS A 29 -9.29 8.35 2.75
CA HIS A 29 -8.21 7.80 3.56
C HIS A 29 -6.98 7.38 2.74
N LEU A 30 -7.15 7.14 1.44
CA LEU A 30 -6.05 6.84 0.51
C LEU A 30 -5.28 8.12 0.17
N GLU A 31 -5.97 9.24 -0.02
CA GLU A 31 -5.37 10.56 -0.26
C GLU A 31 -4.52 11.03 0.93
N GLU A 32 -4.95 10.74 2.17
CA GLU A 32 -4.14 11.02 3.35
C GLU A 32 -2.83 10.25 3.37
N LYS A 33 -2.85 8.98 2.91
CA LYS A 33 -1.62 8.17 2.78
C LYS A 33 -0.69 8.74 1.71
N ILE A 34 -1.23 9.18 0.58
CA ILE A 34 -0.45 9.81 -0.49
C ILE A 34 0.22 11.07 0.04
N ARG A 35 -0.56 11.99 0.63
CA ARG A 35 -0.01 13.25 1.20
C ARG A 35 1.10 13.00 2.21
N GLY A 36 0.92 12.04 3.12
CA GLY A 36 1.96 11.69 4.10
C GLY A 36 3.20 11.06 3.46
N PHE A 37 3.05 10.36 2.35
CA PHE A 37 4.15 9.79 1.59
C PHE A 37 4.91 10.87 0.82
N GLU A 38 4.22 11.73 0.10
CA GLU A 38 4.79 12.85 -0.65
C GLU A 38 5.52 13.83 0.29
N GLN A 39 4.89 14.18 1.43
CA GLN A 39 5.51 15.08 2.42
C GLN A 39 6.84 14.52 2.93
N TYR A 40 6.95 13.21 3.16
CA TYR A 40 8.22 12.61 3.58
C TYR A 40 9.34 12.87 2.56
N PHE A 41 9.06 12.71 1.26
CA PHE A 41 10.07 12.92 0.22
C PHE A 41 10.36 14.40 -0.04
N LEU A 42 9.36 15.27 0.13
CA LEU A 42 9.58 16.73 0.09
C LEU A 42 10.51 17.21 1.22
N ASP A 43 10.35 16.63 2.43
CA ASP A 43 11.18 16.96 3.59
C ASP A 43 12.55 16.25 3.54
N SER A 44 12.71 15.26 2.68
CA SER A 44 13.94 14.49 2.52
C SER A 44 14.87 15.10 1.46
N GLN A 45 16.15 14.75 1.51
CA GLN A 45 17.14 15.17 0.50
C GLN A 45 17.11 14.30 -0.77
N TYR A 46 16.13 13.39 -0.91
CA TYR A 46 16.09 12.43 -2.03
C TYR A 46 15.70 13.09 -3.36
N ASN A 47 14.94 14.19 -3.33
CA ASN A 47 14.49 14.89 -4.55
C ASN A 47 13.87 13.97 -5.60
N CYS A 48 13.09 12.97 -5.17
CA CYS A 48 12.39 12.06 -6.07
C CYS A 48 11.21 12.76 -6.75
N SER A 49 10.95 12.40 -8.01
CA SER A 49 9.71 12.76 -8.68
C SER A 49 8.62 11.77 -8.29
N ILE A 50 7.46 12.25 -7.86
CA ILE A 50 6.34 11.42 -7.44
C ILE A 50 5.13 11.75 -8.30
N ASP A 51 4.66 10.76 -9.05
CA ASP A 51 3.37 10.82 -9.73
C ASP A 51 2.35 10.00 -8.93
N SER A 52 1.11 10.49 -8.79
CA SER A 52 0.06 9.80 -8.06
C SER A 52 -1.24 9.72 -8.85
N PHE A 53 -1.83 8.52 -8.93
CA PHE A 53 -3.05 8.27 -9.70
C PHE A 53 -4.05 7.38 -8.96
N ASN A 54 -5.33 7.71 -9.14
CA ASN A 54 -6.45 6.84 -8.84
C ASN A 54 -6.81 6.08 -10.12
N ILE A 55 -6.55 4.79 -10.16
CA ILE A 55 -6.82 3.96 -11.34
C ILE A 55 -8.03 3.09 -11.03
N GLU A 56 -9.11 3.31 -11.76
CA GLU A 56 -10.30 2.50 -11.64
C GLU A 56 -10.11 1.17 -12.37
N ILE A 57 -10.50 0.08 -11.68
CA ILE A 57 -10.51 -1.25 -12.27
C ILE A 57 -11.92 -1.64 -12.65
N ASN A 58 -12.10 -1.97 -13.91
CA ASN A 58 -13.32 -2.52 -14.48
C ASN A 58 -13.03 -3.80 -15.29
N GLU A 59 -14.04 -4.31 -15.97
CA GLU A 59 -13.94 -5.53 -16.77
C GLU A 59 -13.07 -5.37 -18.04
N ASN A 60 -12.71 -4.15 -18.41
CA ASN A 60 -12.03 -3.82 -19.69
C ASN A 60 -10.49 -3.72 -19.56
N ASP A 61 -9.89 -4.15 -18.45
CA ASP A 61 -8.44 -4.09 -18.19
C ASP A 61 -7.80 -2.70 -18.38
N GLU A 62 -8.55 -1.65 -18.05
CA GLU A 62 -8.09 -0.25 -18.14
C GLU A 62 -6.80 -0.01 -17.35
N PHE A 63 -6.56 -0.82 -16.30
CA PHE A 63 -5.33 -0.75 -15.53
C PHE A 63 -4.09 -1.03 -16.38
N SER A 64 -4.10 -2.11 -17.16
CA SER A 64 -2.95 -2.47 -18.01
C SER A 64 -2.74 -1.43 -19.13
N VAL A 65 -3.82 -0.92 -19.70
CA VAL A 65 -3.74 0.15 -20.73
C VAL A 65 -3.11 1.41 -20.14
N PHE A 66 -3.55 1.84 -18.96
CA PHE A 66 -2.96 2.98 -18.27
C PHE A 66 -1.47 2.77 -17.98
N MET A 67 -1.11 1.60 -17.45
CA MET A 67 0.28 1.30 -17.12
C MET A 67 1.18 1.22 -18.34
N ASP A 68 0.71 0.62 -19.44
CA ASP A 68 1.44 0.57 -20.69
C ASP A 68 1.71 1.99 -21.24
N ASP A 69 0.71 2.88 -21.24
CA ASP A 69 0.86 4.27 -21.67
C ASP A 69 1.80 5.07 -20.74
N TYR A 70 1.64 4.94 -19.43
CA TYR A 70 2.49 5.60 -18.45
C TYR A 70 3.98 5.22 -18.62
N LEU A 71 4.26 3.93 -18.78
CA LEU A 71 5.62 3.40 -18.90
C LEU A 71 6.29 3.69 -20.26
N LEU A 72 5.55 4.16 -21.27
CA LEU A 72 6.15 4.67 -22.52
C LEU A 72 7.00 5.93 -22.28
N ASN A 73 6.63 6.75 -21.29
CA ASN A 73 7.24 8.06 -21.05
C ASN A 73 7.95 8.18 -19.70
N LYS A 74 7.79 7.18 -18.83
CA LYS A 74 8.27 7.18 -17.45
C LYS A 74 8.96 5.85 -17.11
N ASP A 75 9.94 5.92 -16.21
CA ASP A 75 10.68 4.75 -15.73
C ASP A 75 10.70 4.72 -14.19
N PRO A 76 9.55 4.50 -13.53
CA PRO A 76 9.48 4.49 -12.08
C PRO A 76 10.35 3.35 -11.53
N LYS A 77 11.16 3.66 -10.52
CA LYS A 77 11.97 2.65 -9.83
C LYS A 77 11.23 2.01 -8.67
N LEU A 78 10.15 2.67 -8.23
CA LEU A 78 9.27 2.20 -7.16
C LEU A 78 7.81 2.48 -7.51
N ILE A 79 6.97 1.48 -7.29
CA ILE A 79 5.51 1.64 -7.27
C ILE A 79 5.01 1.40 -5.85
N TYR A 80 4.27 2.37 -5.29
CA TYR A 80 3.59 2.24 -4.01
C TYR A 80 2.09 2.14 -4.18
N VAL A 81 1.49 1.01 -3.77
CA VAL A 81 0.04 0.80 -3.81
C VAL A 81 -0.55 1.06 -2.43
N THR A 82 -1.41 2.06 -2.32
CA THR A 82 -1.91 2.58 -1.04
C THR A 82 -3.01 1.73 -0.40
N ASN A 83 -3.57 0.76 -1.13
CA ASN A 83 -4.61 -0.15 -0.66
C ASN A 83 -4.20 -1.63 -0.79
N SER A 84 -5.12 -2.54 -0.47
CA SER A 84 -4.84 -4.00 -0.44
C SER A 84 -4.78 -4.67 -1.82
N ARG A 85 -4.80 -3.90 -2.91
CA ARG A 85 -4.83 -4.43 -4.29
C ARG A 85 -3.46 -4.42 -4.98
N ALA A 86 -2.38 -4.46 -4.21
CA ALA A 86 -1.02 -4.54 -4.77
C ALA A 86 -0.81 -5.73 -5.70
N TYR A 87 -1.57 -6.82 -5.51
CA TYR A 87 -1.54 -8.01 -6.37
C TYR A 87 -1.91 -7.71 -7.83
N ILE A 88 -2.69 -6.65 -8.12
CA ILE A 88 -3.04 -6.26 -9.48
C ILE A 88 -1.81 -5.69 -10.18
N VAL A 89 -1.11 -4.79 -9.52
CA VAL A 89 0.16 -4.22 -10.01
C VAL A 89 1.23 -5.32 -10.12
N ALA A 90 1.32 -6.19 -9.12
CA ALA A 90 2.27 -7.32 -9.13
C ALA A 90 2.03 -8.26 -10.32
N ASN A 91 0.77 -8.59 -10.63
CA ASN A 91 0.41 -9.39 -11.78
C ASN A 91 0.82 -8.73 -13.10
N TYR A 92 0.58 -7.42 -13.23
CA TYR A 92 1.00 -6.64 -14.38
C TYR A 92 2.52 -6.67 -14.55
N LEU A 93 3.30 -6.32 -13.50
CA LEU A 93 4.77 -6.33 -13.56
C LEU A 93 5.31 -7.71 -13.95
N LYS A 94 4.77 -8.79 -13.35
CA LYS A 94 5.13 -10.16 -13.67
C LYS A 94 4.85 -10.49 -15.14
N SER A 95 3.69 -10.10 -15.66
CA SER A 95 3.29 -10.39 -17.05
C SER A 95 4.14 -9.67 -18.09
N ARG A 96 4.71 -8.49 -17.73
CA ARG A 96 5.57 -7.66 -18.59
C ARG A 96 7.08 -7.90 -18.37
N GLY A 97 7.47 -8.75 -17.39
CA GLY A 97 8.88 -8.98 -17.05
C GLY A 97 9.60 -7.75 -16.50
N LEU A 98 8.89 -6.90 -15.75
CA LEU A 98 9.39 -5.63 -15.21
C LEU A 98 10.00 -5.81 -13.80
N ASP A 99 10.93 -6.74 -13.66
CA ASP A 99 11.52 -7.15 -12.37
C ASP A 99 12.41 -6.06 -11.72
N HIS A 100 12.78 -5.03 -12.49
CA HIS A 100 13.60 -3.91 -12.00
C HIS A 100 12.79 -2.87 -11.21
N ILE A 101 11.47 -2.88 -11.32
CA ILE A 101 10.58 -1.95 -10.62
C ILE A 101 10.25 -2.53 -9.23
N LYS A 102 10.57 -1.79 -8.19
CA LYS A 102 10.24 -2.16 -6.81
C LYS A 102 8.75 -1.96 -6.54
N LEU A 103 8.12 -2.90 -5.83
CA LEU A 103 6.71 -2.84 -5.52
C LEU A 103 6.44 -2.95 -4.02
N VAL A 104 5.75 -1.96 -3.49
CA VAL A 104 5.35 -1.90 -2.08
C VAL A 104 3.84 -1.73 -1.99
N GLY A 105 3.21 -2.47 -1.09
CA GLY A 105 1.77 -2.45 -0.95
C GLY A 105 1.27 -2.33 0.49
N ASN A 106 -0.05 -2.30 0.63
CA ASN A 106 -0.74 -2.34 1.90
C ASN A 106 -1.65 -3.57 2.00
N GLY A 107 -1.84 -4.04 3.23
CA GLY A 107 -2.81 -5.06 3.57
C GLY A 107 -2.33 -6.50 3.36
N TYR A 108 -2.65 -7.33 4.36
CA TYR A 108 -2.42 -8.76 4.34
C TYR A 108 -3.56 -9.45 3.58
N HIS A 109 -3.44 -9.51 2.26
CA HIS A 109 -4.39 -10.19 1.39
C HIS A 109 -3.71 -11.42 0.79
N THR A 110 -4.42 -12.56 0.69
CA THR A 110 -3.84 -13.84 0.22
C THR A 110 -3.07 -13.68 -1.10
N LYS A 111 -3.65 -12.99 -2.09
CA LYS A 111 -2.98 -12.74 -3.36
C LYS A 111 -1.72 -11.88 -3.22
N ASN A 112 -1.71 -10.89 -2.31
CA ASN A 112 -0.50 -10.11 -2.06
C ASN A 112 0.61 -10.98 -1.48
N ILE A 113 0.26 -11.93 -0.59
CA ILE A 113 1.23 -12.84 0.02
C ILE A 113 1.83 -13.81 -1.00
N GLU A 114 1.06 -14.26 -1.99
CA GLU A 114 1.59 -15.07 -3.10
C GLU A 114 2.69 -14.32 -3.86
N PHE A 115 2.44 -13.06 -4.26
CA PHE A 115 3.43 -12.24 -4.94
C PHE A 115 4.59 -11.78 -4.04
N LEU A 116 4.37 -11.66 -2.73
CA LEU A 116 5.43 -11.42 -1.76
C LEU A 116 6.39 -12.62 -1.68
N LYS A 117 5.86 -13.86 -1.64
CA LYS A 117 6.64 -15.10 -1.69
C LYS A 117 7.47 -15.22 -2.97
N ASP A 118 6.87 -14.86 -4.09
CA ASP A 118 7.53 -14.84 -5.40
C ASP A 118 8.60 -13.73 -5.52
N GLY A 119 8.67 -12.79 -4.56
CA GLY A 119 9.63 -11.69 -4.56
C GLY A 119 9.28 -10.54 -5.51
N ILE A 120 8.05 -10.50 -6.03
CA ILE A 120 7.55 -9.41 -6.89
C ILE A 120 7.09 -8.21 -6.05
N ILE A 121 6.49 -8.47 -4.89
CA ILE A 121 6.26 -7.46 -3.87
C ILE A 121 7.44 -7.50 -2.89
N ASP A 122 8.09 -6.35 -2.67
CA ASP A 122 9.24 -6.24 -1.77
C ASP A 122 8.82 -6.29 -0.31
N PHE A 123 7.77 -5.55 0.07
CA PHE A 123 7.14 -5.66 1.40
C PHE A 123 5.71 -5.11 1.42
N LEU A 124 4.97 -5.47 2.46
CA LEU A 124 3.61 -5.02 2.72
C LEU A 124 3.52 -4.31 4.06
N ILE A 125 2.73 -3.25 4.10
CA ILE A 125 2.33 -2.61 5.36
C ILE A 125 0.99 -3.17 5.81
N CYS A 126 0.98 -3.78 6.98
CA CYS A 126 -0.19 -4.44 7.53
C CYS A 126 -0.67 -3.78 8.83
N GLN A 127 -1.98 -3.69 9.00
CA GLN A 127 -2.63 -2.90 10.06
C GLN A 127 -3.45 -3.76 11.04
N LYS A 128 -3.35 -5.09 10.98
CA LYS A 128 -4.08 -6.04 11.84
C LYS A 128 -5.60 -5.78 11.92
N PRO A 129 -6.34 -5.92 10.82
CA PRO A 129 -7.76 -5.56 10.79
C PRO A 129 -8.62 -6.35 11.79
N LEU A 130 -8.28 -7.61 12.09
CA LEU A 130 -8.98 -8.41 13.10
C LEU A 130 -8.80 -7.81 14.51
N GLU A 131 -7.58 -7.42 14.86
CA GLU A 131 -7.30 -6.78 16.15
C GLU A 131 -7.98 -5.42 16.26
N GLN A 132 -8.03 -4.64 15.18
CA GLN A 132 -8.78 -3.38 15.12
C GLN A 132 -10.27 -3.62 15.39
N GLY A 133 -10.87 -4.59 14.70
CA GLY A 133 -12.28 -4.96 14.90
C GLY A 133 -12.57 -5.41 16.34
N TYR A 134 -11.70 -6.27 16.89
CA TYR A 134 -11.82 -6.71 18.28
C TYR A 134 -11.75 -5.55 19.28
N LYS A 135 -10.76 -4.66 19.15
CA LYS A 135 -10.61 -3.50 20.04
C LYS A 135 -11.76 -2.52 19.93
N ALA A 136 -12.28 -2.31 18.69
CA ALA A 136 -13.45 -1.47 18.49
C ALA A 136 -14.70 -2.06 19.18
N PHE A 137 -14.92 -3.36 19.04
CA PHE A 137 -16.01 -4.05 19.73
C PHE A 137 -15.88 -3.99 21.24
N LEU A 138 -14.67 -4.22 21.75
CA LEU A 138 -14.40 -4.15 23.20
C LEU A 138 -14.65 -2.75 23.73
N ALA A 139 -14.24 -1.71 23.03
CA ALA A 139 -14.51 -0.33 23.42
C ALA A 139 -16.01 -0.02 23.48
N LEU A 140 -16.79 -0.52 22.51
CA LEU A 140 -18.26 -0.39 22.54
C LEU A 140 -18.87 -1.11 23.75
N TYR A 141 -18.43 -2.34 24.05
CA TYR A 141 -18.86 -3.09 25.21
C TYR A 141 -18.54 -2.33 26.51
N GLU A 142 -17.32 -1.85 26.68
CA GLU A 142 -16.90 -1.09 27.85
C GLU A 142 -17.72 0.18 28.04
N PHE A 143 -17.99 0.91 26.95
CA PHE A 143 -18.77 2.13 27.00
C PHE A 143 -20.26 1.87 27.31
N PHE A 144 -20.91 0.98 26.54
CA PHE A 144 -22.35 0.79 26.64
C PHE A 144 -22.78 -0.13 27.77
N ILE A 145 -22.03 -1.20 28.03
CA ILE A 145 -22.42 -2.23 28.99
C ILE A 145 -21.72 -2.01 30.34
N ALA A 146 -20.39 -1.91 30.34
CA ALA A 146 -19.63 -1.75 31.57
C ALA A 146 -19.63 -0.31 32.09
N LYS A 147 -20.18 0.67 31.34
CA LYS A 147 -20.28 2.09 31.71
C LYS A 147 -18.91 2.70 32.06
N ARG A 148 -17.86 2.24 31.43
CA ARG A 148 -16.49 2.74 31.61
C ARG A 148 -16.19 3.86 30.62
N LYS A 149 -15.26 4.74 30.99
CA LYS A 149 -14.69 5.70 30.04
C LYS A 149 -13.79 4.96 29.05
N VAL A 150 -14.00 5.19 27.75
CA VAL A 150 -13.13 4.68 26.69
C VAL A 150 -12.28 5.80 26.10
N VAL A 151 -11.10 5.45 25.62
CA VAL A 151 -10.20 6.39 24.92
C VAL A 151 -10.79 6.70 23.55
N LYS A 152 -10.95 8.00 23.23
CA LYS A 152 -11.56 8.43 21.96
C LYS A 152 -10.74 8.09 20.71
N LEU A 153 -9.41 8.03 20.86
CA LEU A 153 -8.48 7.74 19.77
C LEU A 153 -7.47 6.69 20.24
N GLN A 154 -7.47 5.56 19.59
CA GLN A 154 -6.55 4.45 19.88
C GLN A 154 -5.72 4.14 18.65
N TYR A 155 -4.42 4.37 18.75
CA TYR A 155 -3.48 4.00 17.69
C TYR A 155 -3.22 2.50 17.71
N MET A 156 -3.13 1.94 16.50
CA MET A 156 -2.76 0.55 16.29
C MET A 156 -1.33 0.46 15.75
N PRO A 157 -0.54 -0.55 16.14
CA PRO A 157 0.76 -0.78 15.55
C PRO A 157 0.64 -1.10 14.06
N ILE A 158 1.67 -0.73 13.31
CA ILE A 158 1.83 -1.05 11.89
C ILE A 158 2.92 -2.10 11.79
N ASP A 159 2.62 -3.22 11.13
CA ASP A 159 3.59 -4.27 10.87
C ASP A 159 4.13 -4.18 9.44
N ILE A 160 5.43 -4.45 9.29
CA ILE A 160 6.09 -4.59 8.01
C ILE A 160 6.22 -6.08 7.74
N VAL A 161 5.56 -6.55 6.69
CA VAL A 161 5.57 -7.96 6.30
C VAL A 161 6.43 -8.12 5.05
N THR A 162 7.44 -8.95 5.16
CA THR A 162 8.40 -9.29 4.10
C THR A 162 8.34 -10.78 3.79
N ARG A 163 9.06 -11.21 2.76
CA ARG A 163 9.19 -12.63 2.42
C ARG A 163 9.78 -13.48 3.55
N GLU A 164 10.57 -12.87 4.42
CA GLU A 164 11.24 -13.57 5.53
C GLU A 164 10.34 -13.76 6.75
N ASN A 165 9.35 -12.86 6.95
CA ASN A 165 8.54 -12.88 8.17
C ASN A 165 7.04 -13.13 7.97
N PHE A 166 6.53 -13.22 6.72
CA PHE A 166 5.09 -13.35 6.45
C PHE A 166 4.44 -14.56 7.15
N GLN A 167 5.20 -15.65 7.33
CA GLN A 167 4.69 -16.86 7.99
C GLN A 167 4.43 -16.70 9.49
N TYR A 168 5.05 -15.70 10.11
CA TYR A 168 4.87 -15.37 11.53
C TYR A 168 3.86 -14.24 11.76
N TYR A 169 3.32 -13.67 10.68
CA TYR A 169 2.31 -12.63 10.77
C TYR A 169 0.94 -13.27 10.96
N GLU A 170 0.35 -13.02 12.12
CA GLU A 170 -1.04 -13.36 12.43
C GLU A 170 -1.93 -12.14 12.19
N ASN A 171 -2.95 -12.34 11.35
CA ASN A 171 -3.89 -11.28 10.99
C ASN A 171 -5.13 -11.33 11.89
#